data_fe262a9272b004057ec228c7984bc816
#
_entry.id   fe262a9272b004057ec228c7984bc816
#
_cell.length_a   1.000
_cell.length_b   1.000
_cell.length_c   1.000
_cell.angle_alpha   90.00
_cell.angle_beta   90.00
_cell.angle_gamma   90.00
#
_symmetry.space_group_name_H-M   'P 1'
#
loop_
_entity.id
_entity.type
_entity.pdbx_description
1 polymer ?
#
loop_
_entity_poly.entity_id
_entity_poly.type
_entity_poly.pdbx_seq_one_letter_code
_entity_poly.pdbx_strand_id
1 'polypeptide(L)'
;MFYIYTKEKIAKVKFTVNLTAEEVKQFMGNNLFLDYPELNKEDYVIVKDEVFKYPTYDNITNFIREMSKEELIEEGIEIQLEPGEIIRDKKLIKVPKPEKNEKYLIWNREKGIWEYDSEKEKEDYFQLVDTLKAEALEYGFDYQGHRQRLRIKDLIYMEIAIKSLEILKKKFNKNFKSTWYFHDNFEITMSIEDFEDMMFSGTMFIQSTFNSENYFTTQVKPKDLTKEEFKNKINELHNLVMKKVGGKE
;
A
#
# COMPACT_ATOMS: atom_id res chain seq x y z
N MET A 1 -21.21 33.72 17.88
CA MET A 1 -22.57 33.42 18.42
C MET A 1 -22.42 32.68 19.73
N PHE A 2 -23.32 32.89 20.70
CA PHE A 2 -23.31 32.14 21.96
C PHE A 2 -24.48 31.20 22.03
N TYR A 3 -24.25 30.02 22.57
CA TYR A 3 -25.24 28.97 22.76
C TYR A 3 -25.46 28.74 24.24
N ILE A 4 -26.72 28.71 24.66
CA ILE A 4 -27.10 28.52 26.06
C ILE A 4 -27.64 27.10 26.20
N TYR A 5 -26.91 26.26 26.91
CA TYR A 5 -27.21 24.87 27.13
C TYR A 5 -27.79 24.63 28.53
N THR A 6 -28.69 23.66 28.63
CA THR A 6 -29.13 23.14 29.91
C THR A 6 -28.04 22.32 30.58
N LYS A 7 -28.00 22.34 31.93
CA LYS A 7 -27.10 21.48 32.73
C LYS A 7 -27.73 20.11 32.97
N GLU A 8 -27.93 19.38 31.87
CA GLU A 8 -28.49 18.02 31.88
C GLU A 8 -27.50 17.02 31.31
N LYS A 9 -27.69 15.72 31.63
CA LYS A 9 -26.87 14.64 31.03
C LYS A 9 -27.01 14.65 29.51
N ILE A 10 -28.18 14.91 28.96
CA ILE A 10 -28.38 15.21 27.54
C ILE A 10 -28.69 16.71 27.48
N ALA A 11 -27.67 17.52 27.36
CA ALA A 11 -27.79 18.96 27.32
C ALA A 11 -28.50 19.42 26.04
N LYS A 12 -29.31 20.44 26.17
CA LYS A 12 -30.09 21.01 25.05
C LYS A 12 -29.79 22.49 24.91
N VAL A 13 -29.67 22.95 23.66
CA VAL A 13 -29.62 24.37 23.38
C VAL A 13 -30.99 24.95 23.63
N LYS A 14 -31.09 25.85 24.60
CA LYS A 14 -32.34 26.56 24.90
C LYS A 14 -32.55 27.71 23.92
N PHE A 15 -31.51 28.54 23.72
CA PHE A 15 -31.52 29.61 22.73
C PHE A 15 -30.07 30.02 22.36
N THR A 16 -29.96 30.80 21.31
CA THR A 16 -28.71 31.40 20.86
C THR A 16 -28.75 32.90 20.99
N VAL A 17 -27.61 33.50 21.29
CA VAL A 17 -27.47 34.95 21.45
C VAL A 17 -26.32 35.43 20.55
N ASN A 18 -26.58 36.46 19.77
CA ASN A 18 -25.58 37.10 18.91
C ASN A 18 -25.06 38.39 19.55
N LEU A 19 -24.29 38.23 20.63
CA LEU A 19 -23.70 39.32 21.38
C LEU A 19 -22.17 39.19 21.36
N THR A 20 -21.48 40.30 21.65
CA THR A 20 -20.02 40.27 21.90
C THR A 20 -19.73 39.60 23.25
N ALA A 21 -18.48 39.17 23.46
CA ALA A 21 -18.07 38.56 24.72
C ALA A 21 -18.25 39.51 25.93
N GLU A 22 -18.10 40.81 25.72
CA GLU A 22 -18.28 41.84 26.75
C GLU A 22 -19.76 42.05 27.08
N GLU A 23 -20.61 42.11 26.03
CA GLU A 23 -22.06 42.16 26.21
C GLU A 23 -22.62 40.93 26.91
N VAL A 24 -22.16 39.72 26.54
CA VAL A 24 -22.54 38.48 27.24
C VAL A 24 -22.10 38.53 28.70
N LYS A 25 -20.88 38.98 29.00
CA LYS A 25 -20.37 39.09 30.36
C LYS A 25 -21.18 40.13 31.18
N GLN A 26 -21.57 41.20 30.56
CA GLN A 26 -22.44 42.22 31.16
C GLN A 26 -23.88 41.73 31.32
N PHE A 27 -24.43 41.06 30.33
CA PHE A 27 -25.77 40.48 30.33
C PHE A 27 -25.91 39.37 31.39
N MET A 28 -24.96 38.46 31.48
CA MET A 28 -24.88 37.42 32.49
C MET A 28 -24.76 37.97 33.91
N GLY A 29 -24.22 39.18 34.04
CA GLY A 29 -24.10 39.82 35.34
C GLY A 29 -25.42 40.20 35.95
N ASN A 30 -26.35 40.80 35.19
CA ASN A 30 -27.54 41.44 35.78
C ASN A 30 -28.85 41.38 34.98
N ASN A 31 -28.87 41.21 33.66
CA ASN A 31 -30.10 41.47 32.88
C ASN A 31 -30.70 40.27 32.16
N LEU A 32 -29.95 39.20 31.81
CA LEU A 32 -30.46 38.05 31.07
C LEU A 32 -31.63 37.39 31.82
N PHE A 33 -31.54 37.30 33.12
CA PHE A 33 -32.57 36.69 33.97
C PHE A 33 -33.75 37.62 34.26
N LEU A 34 -33.62 38.93 34.01
CA LEU A 34 -34.73 39.86 34.03
C LEU A 34 -35.55 39.77 32.75
N ASP A 35 -34.92 39.59 31.62
CA ASP A 35 -35.58 39.43 30.32
C ASP A 35 -36.14 38.02 30.12
N TYR A 36 -35.53 37.02 30.77
CA TYR A 36 -35.96 35.61 30.75
C TYR A 36 -36.07 35.04 32.17
N PRO A 37 -37.13 35.43 32.92
CA PRO A 37 -37.28 35.06 34.32
C PRO A 37 -37.45 33.56 34.58
N GLU A 38 -37.77 32.78 33.53
CA GLU A 38 -37.84 31.32 33.58
C GLU A 38 -36.46 30.65 33.60
N LEU A 39 -35.36 31.41 33.33
CA LEU A 39 -34.00 30.88 33.35
C LEU A 39 -33.38 31.10 34.72
N ASN A 40 -32.96 30.02 35.36
CA ASN A 40 -32.09 30.08 36.52
C ASN A 40 -30.62 29.92 36.08
N LYS A 41 -29.76 30.86 36.47
CA LYS A 41 -28.34 30.84 36.16
C LYS A 41 -27.64 29.54 36.56
N GLU A 42 -28.15 28.88 37.59
CA GLU A 42 -27.60 27.60 38.06
C GLU A 42 -27.90 26.44 37.11
N ASP A 43 -28.91 26.58 36.27
CA ASP A 43 -29.39 25.51 35.38
C ASP A 43 -28.79 25.59 33.95
N TYR A 44 -27.99 26.62 33.65
CA TYR A 44 -27.51 26.87 32.28
C TYR A 44 -26.03 27.15 32.21
N VAL A 45 -25.45 26.78 31.05
CA VAL A 45 -24.04 27.08 30.66
C VAL A 45 -24.04 27.77 29.31
N ILE A 46 -23.18 28.77 29.17
CA ILE A 46 -22.97 29.50 27.91
C ILE A 46 -21.68 29.09 27.25
N VAL A 47 -21.76 28.72 25.98
CA VAL A 47 -20.64 28.30 25.14
C VAL A 47 -20.55 29.22 23.93
N LYS A 48 -19.36 29.74 23.65
CA LYS A 48 -19.08 30.57 22.48
C LYS A 48 -18.71 29.70 21.27
N ASP A 49 -19.42 29.94 20.17
CA ASP A 49 -19.08 29.42 18.82
C ASP A 49 -18.98 27.89 18.68
N GLU A 50 -19.31 27.10 19.70
CA GLU A 50 -19.28 25.65 19.67
C GLU A 50 -20.68 25.07 19.55
N VAL A 51 -20.86 24.15 18.58
CA VAL A 51 -22.08 23.38 18.41
C VAL A 51 -21.73 21.90 18.53
N PHE A 52 -22.18 21.29 19.61
CA PHE A 52 -22.00 19.85 19.84
C PHE A 52 -23.16 19.08 19.20
N LYS A 53 -22.84 17.90 18.66
CA LYS A 53 -23.86 17.00 18.09
C LYS A 53 -24.65 16.31 19.21
N TYR A 54 -23.94 15.87 20.23
CA TYR A 54 -24.47 15.21 21.40
C TYR A 54 -23.90 15.84 22.68
N PRO A 55 -24.39 17.04 23.04
CA PRO A 55 -23.85 17.76 24.18
C PRO A 55 -24.21 17.11 25.50
N THR A 56 -23.28 17.08 26.45
CA THR A 56 -23.48 16.69 27.84
C THR A 56 -22.86 17.72 28.77
N TYR A 57 -23.48 17.90 29.94
CA TYR A 57 -22.93 18.73 30.99
C TYR A 57 -21.97 17.91 31.85
N ASP A 58 -20.74 18.35 31.94
CA ASP A 58 -19.75 17.76 32.81
C ASP A 58 -19.70 18.48 34.17
N ASN A 59 -20.16 17.80 35.22
CA ASN A 59 -20.19 18.31 36.57
C ASN A 59 -18.81 18.57 37.21
N ILE A 60 -17.76 17.98 36.65
CA ILE A 60 -16.39 18.14 37.18
C ILE A 60 -15.80 19.45 36.66
N THR A 61 -15.91 19.67 35.36
CA THR A 61 -15.38 20.87 34.70
C THR A 61 -16.33 22.04 34.71
N ASN A 62 -17.62 21.79 35.06
CA ASN A 62 -18.72 22.74 34.96
C ASN A 62 -18.89 23.31 33.54
N PHE A 63 -18.70 22.48 32.53
CA PHE A 63 -18.75 22.89 31.14
C PHE A 63 -19.56 21.91 30.27
N ILE A 64 -19.93 22.36 29.07
CA ILE A 64 -20.55 21.49 28.06
C ILE A 64 -19.48 20.88 27.21
N ARG A 65 -19.57 19.58 26.95
CA ARG A 65 -18.72 18.85 26.03
C ARG A 65 -19.51 17.89 25.17
N GLU A 66 -18.88 17.35 24.14
CA GLU A 66 -19.45 16.24 23.38
C GLU A 66 -19.48 14.98 24.26
N MET A 67 -20.53 14.17 24.14
CA MET A 67 -20.59 12.84 24.75
C MET A 67 -19.51 11.94 24.22
N SER A 68 -18.92 11.12 25.06
CA SER A 68 -18.06 10.04 24.62
C SER A 68 -18.86 8.93 23.93
N LYS A 69 -18.16 8.03 23.19
CA LYS A 69 -18.81 6.86 22.58
C LYS A 69 -19.51 6.00 23.63
N GLU A 70 -18.90 5.83 24.79
CA GLU A 70 -19.43 5.08 25.92
C GLU A 70 -20.72 5.69 26.45
N GLU A 71 -20.74 7.00 26.64
CA GLU A 71 -21.94 7.72 27.10
C GLU A 71 -23.09 7.63 26.08
N LEU A 72 -22.78 7.74 24.79
CA LEU A 72 -23.76 7.58 23.70
C LEU A 72 -24.38 6.17 23.71
N ILE A 73 -23.56 5.13 23.93
CA ILE A 73 -24.02 3.74 24.02
C ILE A 73 -24.92 3.54 25.25
N GLU A 74 -24.56 4.09 26.41
CA GLU A 74 -25.37 4.03 27.63
C GLU A 74 -26.75 4.65 27.42
N GLU A 75 -26.81 5.78 26.70
CA GLU A 75 -28.06 6.46 26.37
C GLU A 75 -28.86 5.80 25.23
N GLY A 76 -28.30 4.71 24.62
CA GLY A 76 -28.94 3.99 23.52
C GLY A 76 -28.89 4.72 22.18
N ILE A 77 -28.00 5.69 22.05
CA ILE A 77 -27.78 6.42 20.80
C ILE A 77 -26.93 5.56 19.86
N GLU A 78 -27.41 5.37 18.64
CA GLU A 78 -26.69 4.62 17.62
C GLU A 78 -25.43 5.38 17.19
N ILE A 79 -24.29 4.69 17.22
CA ILE A 79 -22.99 5.24 16.84
C ILE A 79 -22.31 4.40 15.75
N GLN A 80 -21.44 5.03 15.00
CA GLN A 80 -20.59 4.32 14.07
C GLN A 80 -19.37 3.76 14.80
N LEU A 81 -19.24 2.43 14.77
CA LEU A 81 -18.10 1.71 15.32
C LEU A 81 -16.92 1.67 14.34
N GLU A 82 -15.72 1.83 14.85
CA GLU A 82 -14.49 1.65 14.11
C GLU A 82 -14.09 0.17 14.03
N PRO A 83 -13.18 -0.21 13.09
CA PRO A 83 -12.62 -1.56 13.10
C PRO A 83 -11.99 -1.89 14.46
N GLY A 84 -12.33 -3.04 15.03
CA GLY A 84 -11.88 -3.44 16.37
C GLY A 84 -12.80 -2.98 17.49
N GLU A 85 -13.89 -2.29 17.22
CA GLU A 85 -14.88 -1.90 18.23
C GLU A 85 -16.14 -2.76 18.14
N ILE A 86 -16.62 -3.23 19.28
CA ILE A 86 -17.91 -3.93 19.44
C ILE A 86 -18.67 -3.41 20.65
N ILE A 87 -19.99 -3.50 20.60
CA ILE A 87 -20.85 -3.23 21.76
C ILE A 87 -21.32 -4.56 22.35
N ARG A 88 -21.05 -4.77 23.63
CA ARG A 88 -21.60 -5.90 24.39
C ARG A 88 -22.07 -5.40 25.75
N ASP A 89 -23.31 -5.74 26.12
CA ASP A 89 -23.94 -5.35 27.37
C ASP A 89 -23.90 -3.82 27.63
N LYS A 90 -24.19 -3.03 26.59
CA LYS A 90 -24.12 -1.56 26.62
C LYS A 90 -22.72 -0.99 26.94
N LYS A 91 -21.65 -1.74 26.64
CA LYS A 91 -20.28 -1.28 26.82
C LYS A 91 -19.51 -1.36 25.51
N LEU A 92 -18.70 -0.35 25.26
CA LEU A 92 -17.75 -0.36 24.15
C LEU A 92 -16.57 -1.24 24.54
N ILE A 93 -16.31 -2.26 23.73
CA ILE A 93 -15.15 -3.16 23.87
C ILE A 93 -14.25 -2.95 22.68
N LYS A 94 -12.98 -2.71 22.94
CA LYS A 94 -11.92 -2.64 21.91
C LYS A 94 -11.21 -3.96 21.82
N VAL A 95 -11.29 -4.61 20.66
CA VAL A 95 -10.59 -5.84 20.34
C VAL A 95 -9.26 -5.45 19.66
N PRO A 96 -8.12 -5.65 20.34
CA PRO A 96 -6.83 -5.24 19.81
C PRO A 96 -6.51 -5.99 18.51
N LYS A 97 -5.94 -5.29 17.54
CA LYS A 97 -5.45 -5.89 16.31
C LYS A 97 -4.19 -6.71 16.64
N PRO A 98 -4.13 -8.01 16.26
CA PRO A 98 -2.93 -8.82 16.46
C PRO A 98 -1.72 -8.23 15.70
N GLU A 99 -0.55 -8.20 16.32
CA GLU A 99 0.69 -7.71 15.69
C GLU A 99 1.16 -8.62 14.55
N LYS A 100 0.93 -9.93 14.69
CA LYS A 100 1.32 -10.91 13.68
C LYS A 100 0.45 -10.76 12.43
N ASN A 101 1.07 -10.56 11.28
CA ASN A 101 0.42 -10.41 9.98
C ASN A 101 -0.56 -9.21 9.93
N GLU A 102 -0.28 -8.17 10.67
CA GLU A 102 -1.16 -6.99 10.83
C GLU A 102 -1.63 -6.43 9.48
N LYS A 103 -0.76 -6.43 8.46
CA LYS A 103 -1.05 -5.95 7.11
C LYS A 103 -2.25 -6.65 6.44
N TYR A 104 -2.45 -7.92 6.75
CA TYR A 104 -3.47 -8.78 6.14
C TYR A 104 -4.65 -9.08 7.05
N LEU A 105 -4.83 -8.32 8.13
CA LEU A 105 -5.97 -8.48 9.02
C LEU A 105 -7.08 -7.51 8.64
N ILE A 106 -8.27 -8.04 8.41
CA ILE A 106 -9.51 -7.31 8.17
C ILE A 106 -10.46 -7.50 9.34
N TRP A 107 -11.23 -6.46 9.64
CA TRP A 107 -12.22 -6.50 10.72
C TRP A 107 -13.54 -7.12 10.24
N ASN A 108 -13.89 -8.29 10.77
CA ASN A 108 -15.20 -8.88 10.57
C ASN A 108 -16.18 -8.35 11.62
N ARG A 109 -17.04 -7.42 11.20
CA ARG A 109 -18.01 -6.75 12.11
C ARG A 109 -19.06 -7.72 12.66
N GLU A 110 -19.48 -8.70 11.89
CA GLU A 110 -20.52 -9.66 12.31
C GLU A 110 -20.01 -10.58 13.42
N LYS A 111 -18.78 -11.02 13.30
CA LYS A 111 -18.14 -11.91 14.29
C LYS A 111 -17.43 -11.16 15.41
N GLY A 112 -17.13 -9.87 15.23
CA GLY A 112 -16.37 -9.06 16.16
C GLY A 112 -14.94 -9.53 16.38
N ILE A 113 -14.28 -9.97 15.31
CA ILE A 113 -12.89 -10.48 15.33
C ILE A 113 -12.09 -9.96 14.14
N TRP A 114 -10.76 -9.96 14.31
CA TRP A 114 -9.82 -9.77 13.20
C TRP A 114 -9.64 -11.10 12.45
N GLU A 115 -9.93 -11.11 11.15
CA GLU A 115 -9.75 -12.27 10.27
C GLU A 115 -8.56 -12.02 9.34
N TYR A 116 -7.87 -13.10 9.02
CA TYR A 116 -6.75 -13.05 8.08
C TYR A 116 -7.24 -13.09 6.63
N ASP A 117 -6.83 -12.10 5.85
CA ASP A 117 -7.13 -11.99 4.41
C ASP A 117 -6.02 -12.67 3.58
N SER A 118 -6.19 -13.96 3.36
CA SER A 118 -5.25 -14.76 2.56
C SER A 118 -5.26 -14.39 1.08
N GLU A 119 -6.36 -13.88 0.56
CA GLU A 119 -6.44 -13.46 -0.84
C GLU A 119 -5.64 -12.18 -1.06
N LYS A 120 -5.73 -11.23 -0.14
CA LYS A 120 -4.93 -10.00 -0.17
C LYS A 120 -3.44 -10.28 -0.06
N GLU A 121 -3.04 -11.21 0.82
CA GLU A 121 -1.63 -11.64 0.91
C GLU A 121 -1.15 -12.23 -0.40
N LYS A 122 -1.95 -13.08 -1.02
CA LYS A 122 -1.64 -13.72 -2.30
C LYS A 122 -1.53 -12.72 -3.45
N GLU A 123 -2.45 -11.75 -3.51
CA GLU A 123 -2.39 -10.67 -4.49
C GLU A 123 -1.10 -9.85 -4.36
N ASP A 124 -0.78 -9.40 -3.14
CA ASP A 124 0.43 -8.64 -2.88
C ASP A 124 1.71 -9.45 -3.22
N TYR A 125 1.70 -10.73 -2.91
CA TYR A 125 2.79 -11.63 -3.27
C TYR A 125 2.96 -11.77 -4.78
N PHE A 126 1.88 -11.93 -5.53
CA PHE A 126 1.93 -12.02 -7.00
C PHE A 126 2.42 -10.70 -7.62
N GLN A 127 1.98 -9.56 -7.10
CA GLN A 127 2.48 -8.26 -7.52
C GLN A 127 3.99 -8.11 -7.27
N LEU A 128 4.49 -8.63 -6.15
CA LEU A 128 5.93 -8.66 -5.85
C LEU A 128 6.69 -9.53 -6.87
N VAL A 129 6.19 -10.73 -7.16
CA VAL A 129 6.80 -11.64 -8.17
C VAL A 129 6.84 -10.97 -9.54
N ASP A 130 5.74 -10.33 -9.98
CA ASP A 130 5.70 -9.59 -11.24
C ASP A 130 6.70 -8.44 -11.29
N THR A 131 6.84 -7.71 -10.19
CA THR A 131 7.82 -6.63 -10.06
C THR A 131 9.25 -7.16 -10.21
N LEU A 132 9.59 -8.24 -9.50
CA LEU A 132 10.91 -8.85 -9.54
C LEU A 132 11.24 -9.42 -10.94
N LYS A 133 10.23 -10.01 -11.61
CA LYS A 133 10.34 -10.44 -13.01
C LYS A 133 10.65 -9.26 -13.93
N ALA A 134 9.89 -8.18 -13.84
CA ALA A 134 10.08 -6.99 -14.65
C ALA A 134 11.48 -6.38 -14.44
N GLU A 135 11.94 -6.29 -13.20
CA GLU A 135 13.28 -5.83 -12.86
C GLU A 135 14.37 -6.74 -13.45
N ALA A 136 14.20 -8.08 -13.39
CA ALA A 136 15.14 -9.03 -13.95
C ALA A 136 15.24 -8.90 -15.48
N LEU A 137 14.11 -8.77 -16.17
CA LEU A 137 14.08 -8.58 -17.63
C LEU A 137 14.67 -7.22 -18.05
N GLU A 138 14.45 -6.16 -17.29
CA GLU A 138 15.08 -4.85 -17.57
C GLU A 138 16.58 -4.87 -17.28
N TYR A 139 17.02 -5.58 -16.25
CA TYR A 139 18.45 -5.78 -16.01
C TYR A 139 19.09 -6.54 -17.17
N GLY A 140 18.46 -7.62 -17.65
CA GLY A 140 19.02 -8.54 -18.61
C GLY A 140 19.92 -9.60 -17.95
N PHE A 141 20.98 -9.99 -18.64
CA PHE A 141 21.90 -11.02 -18.17
C PHE A 141 23.37 -10.62 -18.37
N ASP A 142 24.25 -11.37 -17.73
CA ASP A 142 25.68 -11.18 -17.89
C ASP A 142 26.21 -12.16 -18.98
N TYR A 143 26.78 -11.60 -20.06
CA TYR A 143 27.43 -12.34 -21.13
C TYR A 143 28.92 -12.03 -21.13
N GLN A 144 29.76 -13.04 -20.96
CA GLN A 144 31.20 -12.90 -20.85
C GLN A 144 31.66 -11.86 -19.80
N GLY A 145 30.92 -11.72 -18.71
CA GLY A 145 31.19 -10.76 -17.63
C GLY A 145 30.66 -9.36 -17.86
N HIS A 146 29.97 -9.12 -18.97
CA HIS A 146 29.38 -7.82 -19.31
C HIS A 146 27.88 -7.87 -19.36
N ARG A 147 27.25 -6.80 -18.87
CA ARG A 147 25.79 -6.69 -18.77
C ARG A 147 25.18 -6.46 -20.13
N GLN A 148 24.31 -7.39 -20.58
CA GLN A 148 23.49 -7.27 -21.77
C GLN A 148 22.01 -7.12 -21.41
N ARG A 149 21.38 -6.04 -21.86
CA ARG A 149 19.93 -5.87 -21.80
C ARG A 149 19.24 -6.71 -22.86
N LEU A 150 17.99 -7.10 -22.56
CA LEU A 150 17.17 -7.96 -23.43
C LEU A 150 15.82 -7.30 -23.79
N ARG A 151 15.81 -5.99 -23.94
CA ARG A 151 14.63 -5.29 -24.46
C ARG A 151 14.41 -5.65 -25.93
N ILE A 152 13.20 -5.53 -26.42
CA ILE A 152 12.85 -5.84 -27.82
C ILE A 152 13.83 -5.17 -28.80
N LYS A 153 14.18 -3.91 -28.58
CA LYS A 153 15.13 -3.19 -29.42
C LYS A 153 16.54 -3.78 -29.41
N ASP A 154 16.97 -4.29 -28.25
CA ASP A 154 18.31 -4.89 -28.12
C ASP A 154 18.37 -6.21 -28.91
N LEU A 155 17.33 -7.04 -28.82
CA LEU A 155 17.19 -8.27 -29.62
C LEU A 155 17.13 -7.98 -31.13
N ILE A 156 16.39 -6.95 -31.55
CA ILE A 156 16.33 -6.52 -32.96
C ILE A 156 17.70 -6.08 -33.45
N TYR A 157 18.46 -5.32 -32.66
CA TYR A 157 19.82 -4.91 -33.05
C TYR A 157 20.79 -6.09 -33.17
N MET A 158 20.71 -7.10 -32.30
CA MET A 158 21.47 -8.34 -32.43
C MET A 158 21.12 -9.07 -33.73
N GLU A 159 19.85 -9.21 -34.06
CA GLU A 159 19.38 -9.83 -35.29
C GLU A 159 19.85 -9.05 -36.53
N ILE A 160 19.78 -7.72 -36.50
CA ILE A 160 20.33 -6.87 -37.59
C ILE A 160 21.82 -7.05 -37.73
N ALA A 161 22.58 -7.15 -36.63
CA ALA A 161 24.04 -7.39 -36.67
C ALA A 161 24.36 -8.73 -37.34
N ILE A 162 23.68 -9.81 -36.93
CA ILE A 162 23.82 -11.14 -37.53
C ILE A 162 23.55 -11.08 -39.03
N LYS A 163 22.37 -10.58 -39.44
CA LYS A 163 21.98 -10.46 -40.87
C LYS A 163 22.94 -9.62 -41.67
N SER A 164 23.44 -8.53 -41.12
CA SER A 164 24.44 -7.68 -41.80
C SER A 164 25.76 -8.41 -42.04
N LEU A 165 26.22 -9.15 -41.03
CA LEU A 165 27.45 -9.96 -41.15
C LEU A 165 27.28 -11.12 -42.16
N GLU A 166 26.10 -11.77 -42.20
CA GLU A 166 25.75 -12.79 -43.20
C GLU A 166 25.79 -12.24 -44.63
N ILE A 167 25.23 -11.07 -44.89
CA ILE A 167 25.26 -10.40 -46.17
C ILE A 167 26.69 -10.08 -46.58
N LEU A 168 27.51 -9.55 -45.67
CA LEU A 168 28.92 -9.27 -45.93
C LEU A 168 29.69 -10.54 -46.23
N LYS A 169 29.50 -11.62 -45.47
CA LYS A 169 30.07 -12.94 -45.70
C LYS A 169 29.72 -13.46 -47.09
N LYS A 170 28.45 -13.40 -47.48
CA LYS A 170 27.96 -13.82 -48.80
C LYS A 170 28.55 -12.98 -49.95
N LYS A 171 28.64 -11.65 -49.76
CA LYS A 171 29.09 -10.71 -50.80
C LYS A 171 30.61 -10.78 -51.06
N PHE A 172 31.39 -10.96 -50.00
CA PHE A 172 32.85 -10.86 -50.06
C PHE A 172 33.57 -12.19 -49.83
N ASN A 173 32.84 -13.28 -49.57
CA ASN A 173 33.37 -14.60 -49.24
C ASN A 173 34.43 -14.58 -48.12
N LYS A 174 34.19 -13.74 -47.10
CA LYS A 174 35.05 -13.56 -45.93
C LYS A 174 34.19 -13.45 -44.65
N ASN A 175 34.73 -13.94 -43.53
CA ASN A 175 34.13 -13.72 -42.23
C ASN A 175 34.45 -12.30 -41.75
N PHE A 176 33.42 -11.58 -41.43
CA PHE A 176 33.50 -10.24 -40.83
C PHE A 176 33.12 -10.31 -39.37
N LYS A 177 33.54 -9.32 -38.60
CA LYS A 177 33.17 -9.10 -37.22
C LYS A 177 32.60 -7.70 -37.08
N SER A 178 31.75 -7.49 -36.07
CA SER A 178 31.16 -6.19 -35.71
C SER A 178 31.44 -5.89 -34.26
N THR A 179 31.67 -4.62 -33.95
CA THR A 179 31.81 -4.20 -32.57
C THR A 179 30.41 -4.08 -31.92
N TRP A 180 30.25 -4.69 -30.76
CA TRP A 180 29.06 -4.62 -29.94
C TRP A 180 29.37 -3.88 -28.65
N TYR A 181 28.46 -2.99 -28.25
CA TYR A 181 28.56 -2.20 -27.04
C TYR A 181 27.54 -2.73 -25.99
N PHE A 182 28.07 -3.20 -24.87
CA PHE A 182 27.28 -3.66 -23.74
C PHE A 182 26.75 -2.48 -22.94
N HIS A 183 25.81 -2.78 -22.03
CA HIS A 183 25.17 -1.73 -21.22
C HIS A 183 26.12 -1.08 -20.19
N ASP A 184 27.21 -1.76 -19.83
CA ASP A 184 28.28 -1.24 -18.97
C ASP A 184 29.34 -0.41 -19.73
N ASN A 185 29.03 -0.04 -20.99
CA ASN A 185 29.92 0.68 -21.93
C ASN A 185 31.19 -0.08 -22.32
N PHE A 186 31.21 -1.38 -22.11
CA PHE A 186 32.27 -2.23 -22.64
C PHE A 186 31.98 -2.62 -24.09
N GLU A 187 33.05 -2.83 -24.90
CA GLU A 187 32.93 -3.23 -26.30
C GLU A 187 33.64 -4.55 -26.57
N ILE A 188 33.03 -5.40 -27.38
CA ILE A 188 33.65 -6.63 -27.89
C ILE A 188 33.44 -6.69 -29.39
N THR A 189 34.47 -7.11 -30.11
CA THR A 189 34.37 -7.41 -31.53
C THR A 189 33.89 -8.86 -31.71
N MET A 190 32.66 -9.02 -32.21
CA MET A 190 31.92 -10.28 -32.27
C MET A 190 31.76 -10.81 -33.69
N SER A 191 31.85 -12.12 -33.87
CA SER A 191 31.49 -12.85 -35.08
C SER A 191 29.97 -13.13 -35.14
N ILE A 192 29.48 -13.75 -36.21
CA ILE A 192 28.11 -14.24 -36.32
C ILE A 192 27.82 -15.22 -35.18
N GLU A 193 28.71 -16.18 -35.00
CA GLU A 193 28.62 -17.24 -34.01
C GLU A 193 28.54 -16.66 -32.57
N ASP A 194 29.34 -15.61 -32.26
CA ASP A 194 29.31 -14.93 -30.96
C ASP A 194 27.94 -14.23 -30.72
N PHE A 195 27.38 -13.59 -31.75
CA PHE A 195 26.06 -12.97 -31.66
C PHE A 195 24.94 -14.00 -31.51
N GLU A 196 25.02 -15.12 -32.25
CA GLU A 196 24.05 -16.21 -32.14
C GLU A 196 24.07 -16.82 -30.73
N ASP A 197 25.26 -17.05 -30.16
CA ASP A 197 25.46 -17.56 -28.81
C ASP A 197 24.91 -16.59 -27.75
N MET A 198 25.21 -15.29 -27.89
CA MET A 198 24.66 -14.26 -26.99
C MET A 198 23.13 -14.19 -27.07
N MET A 199 22.54 -14.24 -28.26
CA MET A 199 21.11 -14.20 -28.49
C MET A 199 20.43 -15.45 -27.93
N PHE A 200 21.02 -16.63 -28.13
CA PHE A 200 20.54 -17.87 -27.55
C PHE A 200 20.56 -17.84 -26.02
N SER A 201 21.68 -17.44 -25.41
CA SER A 201 21.83 -17.32 -23.97
C SER A 201 20.80 -16.33 -23.38
N GLY A 202 20.59 -15.20 -24.06
CA GLY A 202 19.59 -14.22 -23.69
C GLY A 202 18.16 -14.77 -23.74
N THR A 203 17.83 -15.53 -24.78
CA THR A 203 16.51 -16.18 -24.92
C THR A 203 16.28 -17.20 -23.80
N MET A 204 17.31 -17.98 -23.46
CA MET A 204 17.23 -18.94 -22.35
C MET A 204 17.08 -18.24 -20.99
N PHE A 205 17.72 -17.08 -20.81
CA PHE A 205 17.54 -16.26 -19.62
C PHE A 205 16.10 -15.75 -19.51
N ILE A 206 15.51 -15.22 -20.59
CA ILE A 206 14.10 -14.80 -20.62
C ILE A 206 13.19 -15.97 -20.22
N GLN A 207 13.36 -17.14 -20.83
CA GLN A 207 12.56 -18.33 -20.51
C GLN A 207 12.72 -18.74 -19.04
N SER A 208 13.95 -18.67 -18.51
CA SER A 208 14.21 -19.00 -17.10
C SER A 208 13.57 -18.00 -16.13
N THR A 209 13.47 -16.73 -16.55
CA THR A 209 12.77 -15.69 -15.78
C THR A 209 11.26 -15.99 -15.69
N PHE A 210 10.60 -16.34 -16.80
CA PHE A 210 9.20 -16.77 -16.80
C PHE A 210 8.98 -18.08 -16.04
N ASN A 211 9.89 -19.02 -16.14
CA ASN A 211 9.81 -20.26 -15.35
C ASN A 211 9.96 -20.00 -13.85
N SER A 212 10.76 -19.01 -13.47
CA SER A 212 10.90 -18.58 -12.06
C SER A 212 9.61 -17.95 -11.54
N GLU A 213 8.99 -17.06 -12.32
CA GLU A 213 7.66 -16.53 -12.01
C GLU A 213 6.65 -17.67 -11.78
N ASN A 214 6.55 -18.59 -12.71
CA ASN A 214 5.64 -19.75 -12.58
C ASN A 214 5.96 -20.58 -11.33
N TYR A 215 7.23 -20.81 -11.02
CA TYR A 215 7.64 -21.52 -9.81
C TYR A 215 7.14 -20.81 -8.55
N PHE A 216 7.39 -19.50 -8.41
CA PHE A 216 6.99 -18.74 -7.22
C PHE A 216 5.47 -18.58 -7.11
N THR A 217 4.75 -18.47 -8.20
CA THR A 217 3.29 -18.31 -8.19
C THR A 217 2.51 -19.62 -8.01
N THR A 218 3.08 -20.77 -8.37
CA THR A 218 2.38 -22.06 -8.35
C THR A 218 2.89 -23.05 -7.32
N GLN A 219 4.19 -23.01 -6.97
CA GLN A 219 4.83 -24.02 -6.12
C GLN A 219 5.25 -23.49 -4.75
N VAL A 220 5.27 -22.17 -4.57
CA VAL A 220 5.66 -21.53 -3.32
C VAL A 220 4.46 -20.83 -2.70
N LYS A 221 4.26 -21.02 -1.39
CA LYS A 221 3.27 -20.24 -0.63
C LYS A 221 3.74 -18.79 -0.50
N PRO A 222 2.80 -17.82 -0.42
CA PRO A 222 3.15 -16.44 -0.14
C PRO A 222 4.11 -16.32 1.04
N LYS A 223 5.17 -15.55 0.87
CA LYS A 223 6.21 -15.28 1.86
C LYS A 223 6.93 -13.98 1.50
N ASP A 224 7.76 -13.51 2.41
CA ASP A 224 8.70 -12.44 2.08
C ASP A 224 9.72 -12.97 1.07
N LEU A 225 9.54 -12.59 -0.19
CA LEU A 225 10.41 -12.95 -1.30
C LEU A 225 11.39 -11.83 -1.57
N THR A 226 12.68 -12.15 -1.51
CA THR A 226 13.73 -11.18 -1.81
C THR A 226 14.13 -11.19 -3.28
N LYS A 227 14.68 -10.08 -3.75
CA LYS A 227 15.27 -9.96 -5.10
C LYS A 227 16.37 -11.00 -5.33
N GLU A 228 17.17 -11.26 -4.31
CA GLU A 228 18.26 -12.24 -4.38
C GLU A 228 17.73 -13.67 -4.53
N GLU A 229 16.71 -14.06 -3.78
CA GLU A 229 16.06 -15.38 -3.93
C GLU A 229 15.48 -15.56 -5.34
N PHE A 230 14.82 -14.53 -5.88
CA PHE A 230 14.26 -14.57 -7.23
C PHE A 230 15.36 -14.71 -8.29
N LYS A 231 16.44 -13.94 -8.17
CA LYS A 231 17.64 -14.01 -9.05
C LYS A 231 18.31 -15.37 -8.99
N ASN A 232 18.48 -15.92 -7.80
CA ASN A 232 19.09 -17.24 -7.61
C ASN A 232 18.27 -18.34 -8.30
N LYS A 233 16.93 -18.23 -8.26
CA LYS A 233 16.06 -19.18 -8.97
C LYS A 233 16.19 -19.04 -10.49
N ILE A 234 16.27 -17.84 -11.02
CA ILE A 234 16.56 -17.62 -12.46
C ILE A 234 17.87 -18.29 -12.85
N ASN A 235 18.93 -18.05 -12.10
CA ASN A 235 20.25 -18.61 -12.38
C ASN A 235 20.26 -20.15 -12.31
N GLU A 236 19.59 -20.73 -11.32
CA GLU A 236 19.41 -22.18 -11.20
C GLU A 236 18.75 -22.76 -12.46
N LEU A 237 17.61 -22.19 -12.87
CA LEU A 237 16.85 -22.68 -14.02
C LEU A 237 17.61 -22.44 -15.34
N HIS A 238 18.27 -21.29 -15.47
CA HIS A 238 19.11 -20.98 -16.64
C HIS A 238 20.23 -22.01 -16.79
N ASN A 239 20.97 -22.30 -15.72
CA ASN A 239 22.04 -23.28 -15.73
C ASN A 239 21.55 -24.69 -16.06
N LEU A 240 20.37 -25.07 -15.57
CA LEU A 240 19.76 -26.38 -15.89
C LEU A 240 19.45 -26.49 -17.40
N VAL A 241 18.91 -25.43 -18.01
CA VAL A 241 18.59 -25.40 -19.44
C VAL A 241 19.89 -25.45 -20.26
N MET A 242 20.87 -24.60 -19.93
CA MET A 242 22.15 -24.55 -20.63
C MET A 242 22.88 -25.90 -20.60
N LYS A 243 22.89 -26.62 -19.48
CA LYS A 243 23.44 -27.99 -19.37
C LYS A 243 22.72 -28.98 -20.27
N LYS A 244 21.39 -28.93 -20.36
CA LYS A 244 20.58 -29.84 -21.20
C LYS A 244 20.82 -29.61 -22.69
N VAL A 245 20.97 -28.34 -23.11
CA VAL A 245 21.15 -27.98 -24.52
C VAL A 245 22.63 -28.13 -24.95
N GLY A 246 23.54 -27.84 -24.03
CA GLY A 246 25.01 -27.95 -24.32
C GLY A 246 25.52 -29.40 -24.49
N GLY A 247 24.70 -30.43 -24.20
CA GLY A 247 24.93 -31.83 -24.57
C GLY A 247 26.30 -32.42 -24.19
N LYS A 248 26.89 -31.95 -23.08
CA LYS A 248 28.08 -32.59 -22.49
C LYS A 248 27.74 -33.02 -21.07
N GLU A 249 27.45 -34.29 -20.92
CA GLU A 249 27.67 -34.98 -19.64
C GLU A 249 29.16 -34.92 -19.24
#